data_b4bac4985a328324905988878c8bd949
#
_entry.id   b4bac4985a328324905988878c8bd949
#
_cell.length_a   1.000
_cell.length_b   1.000
_cell.length_c   1.000
_cell.angle_alpha   90.00
_cell.angle_beta   90.00
_cell.angle_gamma   90.00
#
_symmetry.space_group_name_H-M   'P 1'
#
loop_
_entity.id
_entity.type
_entity.pdbx_description
1 polymer ?
#
loop_
_entity_poly.entity_id
_entity_poly.type
_entity_poly.pdbx_seq_one_letter_code
_entity_poly.pdbx_strand_id
1 'polypeptide(L)'
;MNYEYYYWFKYSEAIDYFVVGTDEHKRSLEAFLKEYDCFVPHIAAIPPGAIPEGKLKSKNNRRRGSIISASRLSPRKGIDILIKSVIKAHEINQTINLDIYGSGDDGYTIYLKNIVKDACADDYIHFKGRCNLEKIYPHYQLFASFSLWETFGLSLMEAVGDGLAMVGLDVRYGNRLFIHPDENGYLVDFDIETDFQNKDKLCERTAAAIVKIFEDDDRLKKFHENSYMIAEEYKEHVIESKWMQLIKNILDLNPSNLIL
;
A
#
# COMPACT_ATOMS: atom_id res chain seq x y z
N MET A 1 -2.00 3.57 -23.37
CA MET A 1 -1.09 4.63 -22.84
C MET A 1 -1.92 5.89 -22.64
N ASN A 2 -1.91 6.50 -21.47
CA ASN A 2 -2.66 7.72 -21.23
C ASN A 2 -1.93 8.88 -21.94
N TYR A 3 -2.60 9.61 -22.82
CA TYR A 3 -2.00 10.70 -23.63
C TYR A 3 -1.29 11.77 -22.80
N GLU A 4 -1.70 11.97 -21.55
CA GLU A 4 -1.06 12.91 -20.61
C GLU A 4 0.40 12.54 -20.30
N TYR A 5 0.72 11.24 -20.11
CA TYR A 5 2.09 10.80 -19.87
C TYR A 5 3.00 10.99 -21.09
N TYR A 6 2.49 10.82 -22.31
CA TYR A 6 3.26 11.00 -23.53
C TYR A 6 3.83 12.42 -23.67
N TYR A 7 3.05 13.45 -23.35
CA TYR A 7 3.52 14.84 -23.44
C TYR A 7 4.59 15.16 -22.37
N TRP A 8 4.47 14.65 -21.18
CA TRP A 8 5.47 14.82 -20.13
C TRP A 8 6.82 14.20 -20.55
N PHE A 9 6.80 13.03 -21.15
CA PHE A 9 8.00 12.34 -21.60
C PHE A 9 8.61 12.96 -22.84
N LYS A 10 7.80 13.52 -23.76
CA LYS A 10 8.29 14.24 -24.92
C LYS A 10 9.15 15.46 -24.56
N TYR A 11 8.95 16.05 -23.39
CA TYR A 11 9.69 17.20 -22.90
C TYR A 11 10.66 16.82 -21.75
N SER A 12 11.06 15.55 -21.63
CA SER A 12 12.01 15.09 -20.62
C SER A 12 13.35 15.81 -20.67
N GLU A 13 13.76 16.31 -21.83
CA GLU A 13 14.96 17.13 -22.01
C GLU A 13 14.94 18.46 -21.22
N ALA A 14 13.75 18.95 -20.86
CA ALA A 14 13.58 20.15 -20.04
C ALA A 14 13.60 19.86 -18.54
N ILE A 15 13.86 18.61 -18.15
CA ILE A 15 13.82 18.16 -16.75
C ILE A 15 15.20 17.63 -16.39
N ASP A 16 15.87 18.27 -15.44
CA ASP A 16 17.19 17.84 -14.94
C ASP A 16 17.07 16.65 -14.01
N TYR A 17 16.07 16.65 -13.12
CA TYR A 17 15.87 15.62 -12.10
C TYR A 17 14.40 15.21 -11.97
N PHE A 18 14.18 13.89 -11.95
CA PHE A 18 12.91 13.30 -11.51
C PHE A 18 13.08 12.67 -10.13
N VAL A 19 12.05 12.81 -9.28
CA VAL A 19 11.96 12.07 -8.03
C VAL A 19 10.74 11.16 -8.08
N VAL A 20 10.95 9.87 -7.86
CA VAL A 20 9.89 8.85 -7.77
C VAL A 20 9.91 8.19 -6.41
N GLY A 21 8.81 7.53 -6.01
CA GLY A 21 8.66 7.00 -4.66
C GLY A 21 9.43 5.69 -4.39
N THR A 22 9.80 4.93 -5.43
CA THR A 22 10.39 3.59 -5.27
C THR A 22 11.46 3.32 -6.33
N ASP A 23 12.42 2.45 -6.00
CA ASP A 23 13.46 1.99 -6.95
C ASP A 23 12.86 1.19 -8.12
N GLU A 24 11.78 0.43 -7.89
CA GLU A 24 11.09 -0.28 -8.98
C GLU A 24 10.45 0.70 -9.96
N HIS A 25 9.83 1.78 -9.45
CA HIS A 25 9.27 2.85 -10.29
C HIS A 25 10.37 3.56 -11.08
N LYS A 26 11.52 3.86 -10.44
CA LYS A 26 12.70 4.42 -11.12
C LYS A 26 13.12 3.55 -12.30
N ARG A 27 13.37 2.25 -12.07
CA ARG A 27 13.77 1.31 -13.14
C ARG A 27 12.72 1.22 -14.26
N SER A 28 11.44 1.20 -13.91
CA SER A 28 10.35 1.16 -14.88
C SER A 28 10.29 2.43 -15.74
N LEU A 29 10.51 3.60 -15.12
CA LEU A 29 10.53 4.88 -15.83
C LEU A 29 11.75 5.00 -16.75
N GLU A 30 12.95 4.61 -16.28
CA GLU A 30 14.17 4.59 -17.10
C GLU A 30 14.02 3.65 -18.31
N ALA A 31 13.45 2.47 -18.12
CA ALA A 31 13.20 1.51 -19.21
C ALA A 31 12.20 2.09 -20.22
N PHE A 32 11.12 2.69 -19.74
CA PHE A 32 10.11 3.32 -20.59
C PHE A 32 10.71 4.46 -21.42
N LEU A 33 11.46 5.38 -20.82
CA LEU A 33 12.07 6.51 -21.53
C LEU A 33 13.02 6.01 -22.63
N LYS A 34 13.81 4.96 -22.36
CA LYS A 34 14.69 4.32 -23.36
C LYS A 34 13.92 3.65 -24.49
N GLU A 35 12.83 2.95 -24.19
CA GLU A 35 11.98 2.28 -25.17
C GLU A 35 11.39 3.26 -26.19
N TYR A 36 11.06 4.48 -25.75
CA TYR A 36 10.46 5.52 -26.60
C TYR A 36 11.48 6.55 -27.11
N ASP A 37 12.77 6.23 -27.01
CA ASP A 37 13.87 7.09 -27.50
C ASP A 37 13.81 8.53 -26.93
N CYS A 38 13.39 8.62 -25.64
CA CYS A 38 13.32 9.87 -24.90
C CYS A 38 14.62 10.12 -24.14
N PHE A 39 14.93 11.40 -23.89
CA PHE A 39 16.01 11.74 -22.96
C PHE A 39 15.73 11.18 -21.55
N VAL A 40 16.73 10.56 -20.93
CA VAL A 40 16.62 10.03 -19.56
C VAL A 40 17.28 10.99 -18.60
N PRO A 41 16.53 11.79 -17.85
CA PRO A 41 17.08 12.71 -16.83
C PRO A 41 17.64 11.93 -15.64
N HIS A 42 18.25 12.62 -14.70
CA HIS A 42 18.61 12.00 -13.42
C HIS A 42 17.35 11.62 -12.63
N ILE A 43 17.18 10.33 -12.31
CA ILE A 43 16.04 9.84 -11.57
C ILE A 43 16.49 9.37 -10.18
N ALA A 44 15.95 10.00 -9.14
CA ALA A 44 16.14 9.59 -7.75
C ALA A 44 14.89 8.86 -7.21
N ALA A 45 15.08 7.82 -6.42
CA ALA A 45 14.01 7.15 -5.70
C ALA A 45 13.99 7.62 -4.24
N ILE A 46 13.03 8.48 -3.90
CA ILE A 46 12.87 8.99 -2.54
C ILE A 46 11.39 8.87 -2.16
N PRO A 47 11.07 8.17 -1.06
CA PRO A 47 9.69 8.05 -0.56
C PRO A 47 9.01 9.43 -0.38
N PRO A 48 7.71 9.55 -0.73
CA PRO A 48 6.98 10.81 -0.59
C PRO A 48 6.52 11.11 0.84
N GLY A 49 6.87 10.27 1.81
CA GLY A 49 6.56 10.42 3.23
C GLY A 49 7.58 9.71 4.09
N ALA A 50 7.49 9.94 5.40
CA ALA A 50 8.35 9.34 6.40
C ALA A 50 7.55 8.94 7.65
N ILE A 51 8.10 8.01 8.42
CA ILE A 51 7.56 7.60 9.72
C ILE A 51 8.25 8.44 10.79
N PRO A 52 7.48 9.15 11.66
CA PRO A 52 8.04 10.00 12.70
C PRO A 52 9.00 9.27 13.62
N GLU A 53 10.04 9.99 14.06
CA GLU A 53 10.93 9.51 15.11
C GLU A 53 10.17 9.33 16.42
N GLY A 54 10.64 8.38 17.24
CA GLY A 54 10.06 8.14 18.56
C GLY A 54 8.67 7.51 18.56
N LYS A 55 8.13 7.11 17.39
CA LYS A 55 6.89 6.34 17.34
C LYS A 55 7.07 5.05 18.14
N LEU A 56 6.35 4.95 19.25
CA LEU A 56 6.45 3.79 20.15
C LEU A 56 5.85 2.55 19.49
N LYS A 57 6.55 1.42 19.62
CA LYS A 57 5.97 0.12 19.24
C LYS A 57 4.66 -0.10 19.99
N SER A 58 3.60 -0.46 19.28
CA SER A 58 2.30 -0.74 19.88
C SER A 58 2.43 -1.82 20.95
N LYS A 59 1.91 -1.55 22.14
CA LYS A 59 1.74 -2.60 23.16
C LYS A 59 0.70 -3.60 22.64
N ASN A 60 0.88 -4.89 22.92
CA ASN A 60 0.08 -6.04 22.48
C ASN A 60 -1.42 -5.96 22.88
N ASN A 61 -2.14 -4.97 22.38
CA ASN A 61 -3.57 -4.77 22.65
C ASN A 61 -4.39 -4.79 21.36
N ARG A 62 -3.94 -5.59 20.38
CA ARG A 62 -4.61 -5.73 19.08
C ARG A 62 -5.85 -6.61 19.23
N ARG A 63 -6.96 -6.19 18.63
CA ARG A 63 -8.19 -6.98 18.60
C ARG A 63 -7.98 -8.24 17.77
N ARG A 64 -8.33 -9.40 18.31
CA ARG A 64 -8.19 -10.68 17.60
C ARG A 64 -8.99 -10.69 16.30
N GLY A 65 -8.39 -11.21 15.22
CA GLY A 65 -9.01 -11.31 13.91
C GLY A 65 -9.29 -9.99 13.21
N SER A 66 -8.76 -8.86 13.73
CA SER A 66 -9.08 -7.53 13.21
C SER A 66 -8.26 -7.17 11.99
N ILE A 67 -8.97 -6.82 10.92
CA ILE A 67 -8.42 -6.30 9.67
C ILE A 67 -8.79 -4.83 9.54
N ILE A 68 -7.85 -4.01 9.11
CA ILE A 68 -8.07 -2.63 8.71
C ILE A 68 -7.70 -2.44 7.24
N SER A 69 -8.53 -1.70 6.51
CA SER A 69 -8.19 -1.14 5.21
C SER A 69 -8.42 0.36 5.23
N ALA A 70 -7.48 1.13 4.70
CA ALA A 70 -7.51 2.58 4.74
C ALA A 70 -7.14 3.16 3.37
N SER A 71 -8.15 3.69 2.65
CA SER A 71 -7.98 4.26 1.32
C SER A 71 -9.18 5.11 0.91
N ARG A 72 -9.07 5.77 -0.24
CA ARG A 72 -10.27 6.31 -0.91
C ARG A 72 -11.16 5.15 -1.35
N LEU A 73 -12.48 5.28 -1.17
CA LEU A 73 -13.43 4.30 -1.68
C LEU A 73 -13.62 4.52 -3.18
N SER A 74 -12.88 3.79 -3.99
CA SER A 74 -12.94 3.84 -5.45
C SER A 74 -12.67 2.45 -6.03
N PRO A 75 -13.16 2.14 -7.26
CA PRO A 75 -12.95 0.84 -7.90
C PRO A 75 -11.47 0.43 -7.98
N ARG A 76 -10.57 1.40 -8.18
CA ARG A 76 -9.12 1.15 -8.23
C ARG A 76 -8.52 0.63 -6.92
N LYS A 77 -9.21 0.81 -5.80
CA LYS A 77 -8.74 0.36 -4.48
C LYS A 77 -9.21 -1.06 -4.14
N GLY A 78 -10.01 -1.71 -5.01
CA GLY A 78 -10.39 -3.11 -4.88
C GLY A 78 -11.15 -3.45 -3.58
N ILE A 79 -11.86 -2.47 -3.01
CA ILE A 79 -12.57 -2.68 -1.73
C ILE A 79 -13.69 -3.71 -1.89
N ASP A 80 -14.30 -3.83 -3.06
CA ASP A 80 -15.28 -4.86 -3.39
C ASP A 80 -14.67 -6.27 -3.35
N ILE A 81 -13.43 -6.44 -3.83
CA ILE A 81 -12.67 -7.69 -3.75
C ILE A 81 -12.36 -8.00 -2.28
N LEU A 82 -11.86 -7.01 -1.52
CA LEU A 82 -11.55 -7.17 -0.10
C LEU A 82 -12.78 -7.60 0.71
N ILE A 83 -13.92 -6.94 0.54
CA ILE A 83 -15.18 -7.28 1.24
C ILE A 83 -15.55 -8.73 0.96
N LYS A 84 -15.61 -9.13 -0.32
CA LYS A 84 -15.96 -10.51 -0.72
C LYS A 84 -14.97 -11.54 -0.19
N SER A 85 -13.68 -11.21 -0.15
CA SER A 85 -12.63 -12.08 0.41
C SER A 85 -12.79 -12.25 1.92
N VAL A 86 -13.13 -11.17 2.64
CA VAL A 86 -13.35 -11.22 4.09
C VAL A 86 -14.63 -12.00 4.42
N ILE A 87 -15.70 -11.88 3.62
CA ILE A 87 -16.91 -12.72 3.78
C ILE A 87 -16.53 -14.20 3.72
N LYS A 88 -15.79 -14.63 2.68
CA LYS A 88 -15.32 -16.03 2.55
C LYS A 88 -14.35 -16.43 3.68
N ALA A 89 -13.49 -15.54 4.14
CA ALA A 89 -12.57 -15.81 5.24
C ALA A 89 -13.31 -15.93 6.58
N HIS A 90 -14.34 -15.12 6.82
CA HIS A 90 -15.18 -15.18 8.01
C HIS A 90 -15.97 -16.48 8.11
N GLU A 91 -16.44 -17.05 6.99
CA GLU A 91 -17.09 -18.37 6.95
C GLU A 91 -16.16 -19.48 7.50
N ILE A 92 -14.86 -19.36 7.30
CA ILE A 92 -13.84 -20.31 7.78
C ILE A 92 -13.42 -20.01 9.22
N ASN A 93 -13.23 -18.73 9.54
CA ASN A 93 -12.83 -18.27 10.87
C ASN A 93 -13.66 -17.05 11.30
N GLN A 94 -14.67 -17.29 12.11
CA GLN A 94 -15.63 -16.31 12.59
C GLN A 94 -15.04 -15.18 13.46
N THR A 95 -13.76 -15.25 13.84
CA THR A 95 -13.11 -14.14 14.54
C THR A 95 -12.66 -13.02 13.59
N ILE A 96 -12.58 -13.31 12.28
CA ILE A 96 -12.13 -12.35 11.27
C ILE A 96 -13.18 -11.26 11.09
N ASN A 97 -12.76 -10.00 11.23
CA ASN A 97 -13.60 -8.82 11.07
C ASN A 97 -12.83 -7.72 10.31
N LEU A 98 -13.56 -6.83 9.63
CA LEU A 98 -12.99 -5.79 8.78
C LEU A 98 -13.56 -4.42 9.12
N ASP A 99 -12.69 -3.47 9.41
CA ASP A 99 -13.03 -2.06 9.46
C ASP A 99 -12.43 -1.32 8.25
N ILE A 100 -13.28 -0.63 7.48
CA ILE A 100 -12.92 0.10 6.26
C ILE A 100 -12.92 1.59 6.58
N TYR A 101 -11.75 2.22 6.47
CA TYR A 101 -11.56 3.64 6.69
C TYR A 101 -11.36 4.38 5.36
N GLY A 102 -12.02 5.52 5.24
CA GLY A 102 -11.95 6.37 4.07
C GLY A 102 -13.31 6.85 3.60
N SER A 103 -13.31 7.59 2.51
CA SER A 103 -14.51 8.10 1.83
C SER A 103 -14.31 8.05 0.31
N GLY A 104 -15.39 8.13 -0.43
CA GLY A 104 -15.37 8.08 -1.88
C GLY A 104 -16.64 8.63 -2.48
N ASP A 105 -16.88 8.35 -3.75
CA ASP A 105 -18.10 8.63 -4.44
C ASP A 105 -19.31 7.90 -3.79
N ASP A 106 -20.43 8.59 -3.70
CA ASP A 106 -21.63 8.07 -3.02
C ASP A 106 -22.15 6.81 -3.72
N GLY A 107 -22.17 6.77 -5.05
CA GLY A 107 -22.65 5.62 -5.82
C GLY A 107 -21.82 4.37 -5.55
N TYR A 108 -20.50 4.50 -5.58
CA TYR A 108 -19.60 3.37 -5.27
C TYR A 108 -19.67 2.98 -3.79
N THR A 109 -19.79 3.94 -2.89
CA THR A 109 -19.96 3.67 -1.45
C THR A 109 -21.25 2.91 -1.16
N ILE A 110 -22.36 3.26 -1.82
CA ILE A 110 -23.63 2.54 -1.73
C ILE A 110 -23.49 1.11 -2.28
N TYR A 111 -22.83 0.96 -3.43
CA TYR A 111 -22.53 -0.36 -4.01
C TYR A 111 -21.78 -1.27 -3.02
N LEU A 112 -20.72 -0.77 -2.39
CA LEU A 112 -19.96 -1.52 -1.39
C LEU A 112 -20.81 -1.91 -0.18
N LYS A 113 -21.63 -1.00 0.34
CA LYS A 113 -22.54 -1.27 1.45
C LYS A 113 -23.60 -2.31 1.09
N ASN A 114 -24.09 -2.32 -0.14
CA ASN A 114 -25.03 -3.33 -0.60
C ASN A 114 -24.39 -4.73 -0.63
N ILE A 115 -23.11 -4.87 -1.05
CA ILE A 115 -22.41 -6.17 -0.97
C ILE A 115 -22.41 -6.70 0.47
N VAL A 116 -22.12 -5.85 1.45
CA VAL A 116 -22.10 -6.23 2.88
C VAL A 116 -23.49 -6.64 3.35
N LYS A 117 -24.51 -5.84 3.03
CA LYS A 117 -25.90 -6.08 3.42
C LYS A 117 -26.47 -7.36 2.79
N ASP A 118 -26.23 -7.57 1.49
CA ASP A 118 -26.73 -8.74 0.75
C ASP A 118 -26.11 -10.06 1.26
N ALA A 119 -24.90 -9.97 1.84
CA ALA A 119 -24.23 -11.09 2.49
C ALA A 119 -24.53 -11.19 3.99
N CYS A 120 -25.39 -10.34 4.56
CA CYS A 120 -25.66 -10.25 6.00
C CYS A 120 -24.37 -10.13 6.85
N ALA A 121 -23.39 -9.33 6.36
CA ALA A 121 -22.06 -9.19 6.93
C ALA A 121 -21.88 -7.94 7.80
N ASP A 122 -22.95 -7.21 8.12
CA ASP A 122 -22.92 -5.94 8.85
C ASP A 122 -22.38 -6.08 10.29
N ASP A 123 -22.41 -7.29 10.87
CA ASP A 123 -21.93 -7.56 12.23
C ASP A 123 -20.39 -7.60 12.31
N TYR A 124 -19.68 -7.83 11.19
CA TYR A 124 -18.23 -8.00 11.18
C TYR A 124 -17.50 -7.20 10.09
N ILE A 125 -18.22 -6.47 9.20
CA ILE A 125 -17.65 -5.55 8.21
C ILE A 125 -18.25 -4.16 8.39
N HIS A 126 -17.40 -3.17 8.73
CA HIS A 126 -17.88 -1.84 9.07
C HIS A 126 -17.21 -0.74 8.26
N PHE A 127 -17.98 0.23 7.81
CA PHE A 127 -17.49 1.47 7.21
C PHE A 127 -17.35 2.55 8.29
N LYS A 128 -16.11 2.94 8.59
CA LYS A 128 -15.76 3.88 9.68
C LYS A 128 -15.62 5.33 9.23
N GLY A 129 -15.71 5.59 7.90
CA GLY A 129 -15.49 6.92 7.36
C GLY A 129 -14.02 7.37 7.43
N ARG A 130 -13.80 8.68 7.26
CA ARG A 130 -12.46 9.28 7.26
C ARG A 130 -12.08 9.78 8.65
N CYS A 131 -10.92 9.39 9.14
CA CYS A 131 -10.37 9.87 10.41
C CYS A 131 -8.83 9.89 10.39
N ASN A 132 -8.21 10.41 11.45
CA ASN A 132 -6.78 10.25 11.68
C ASN A 132 -6.52 8.82 12.18
N LEU A 133 -5.70 8.08 11.46
CA LEU A 133 -5.46 6.64 11.70
C LEU A 133 -4.30 6.37 12.66
N GLU A 134 -3.50 7.35 13.01
CA GLU A 134 -2.32 7.19 13.87
C GLU A 134 -2.64 6.46 15.20
N LYS A 135 -3.79 6.80 15.82
CA LYS A 135 -4.25 6.16 17.06
C LYS A 135 -5.11 4.91 16.81
N ILE A 136 -5.41 4.61 15.57
CA ILE A 136 -6.32 3.54 15.15
C ILE A 136 -5.54 2.28 14.79
N TYR A 137 -4.50 2.40 13.96
CA TYR A 137 -3.66 1.27 13.53
C TYR A 137 -3.19 0.34 14.66
N PRO A 138 -2.73 0.86 15.83
CA PRO A 138 -2.26 0.02 16.93
C PRO A 138 -3.27 -1.02 17.44
N HIS A 139 -4.55 -0.88 17.14
CA HIS A 139 -5.62 -1.79 17.60
C HIS A 139 -5.89 -2.96 16.65
N TYR A 140 -5.26 -2.98 15.47
CA TYR A 140 -5.48 -4.00 14.45
C TYR A 140 -4.32 -4.97 14.34
N GLN A 141 -4.63 -6.20 13.90
CA GLN A 141 -3.61 -7.22 13.65
C GLN A 141 -3.12 -7.22 12.21
N LEU A 142 -4.01 -6.91 11.25
CA LEU A 142 -3.73 -7.03 9.83
C LEU A 142 -4.15 -5.76 9.08
N PHE A 143 -3.29 -5.29 8.19
CA PHE A 143 -3.62 -4.29 7.18
C PHE A 143 -3.84 -4.97 5.83
N ALA A 144 -4.94 -4.61 5.14
CA ALA A 144 -5.29 -5.15 3.84
C ALA A 144 -5.27 -4.07 2.75
N SER A 145 -4.44 -4.27 1.70
CA SER A 145 -4.34 -3.41 0.52
C SER A 145 -4.70 -4.18 -0.75
N PHE A 146 -5.91 -3.98 -1.26
CA PHE A 146 -6.39 -4.64 -2.47
C PHE A 146 -6.43 -3.70 -3.69
N SER A 147 -5.65 -2.62 -3.63
CA SER A 147 -5.46 -1.70 -4.75
C SER A 147 -5.03 -2.48 -6.00
N LEU A 148 -5.68 -2.17 -7.14
CA LEU A 148 -5.32 -2.73 -8.44
C LEU A 148 -4.06 -2.09 -9.02
N TRP A 149 -3.64 -0.99 -8.44
CA TRP A 149 -2.43 -0.24 -8.72
C TRP A 149 -2.09 0.64 -7.52
N GLU A 150 -0.85 0.58 -7.05
CA GLU A 150 -0.38 1.38 -5.91
C GLU A 150 1.02 1.96 -6.18
N THR A 151 1.12 3.26 -6.36
CA THR A 151 2.38 3.90 -6.71
C THR A 151 3.41 3.84 -5.57
N PHE A 152 2.99 4.18 -4.35
CA PHE A 152 3.82 4.08 -3.15
C PHE A 152 3.03 3.45 -1.99
N GLY A 153 1.88 4.02 -1.63
CA GLY A 153 1.04 3.51 -0.55
C GLY A 153 1.39 4.08 0.82
N LEU A 154 1.11 5.37 1.06
CA LEU A 154 1.33 5.98 2.37
C LEU A 154 0.64 5.22 3.51
N SER A 155 -0.58 4.72 3.29
CA SER A 155 -1.29 3.91 4.30
C SER A 155 -0.63 2.55 4.57
N LEU A 156 0.08 1.96 3.58
CA LEU A 156 0.91 0.77 3.79
C LEU A 156 2.13 1.11 4.66
N MET A 157 2.82 2.23 4.35
CA MET A 157 3.94 2.72 5.15
C MET A 157 3.52 2.99 6.61
N GLU A 158 2.38 3.66 6.80
CA GLU A 158 1.81 3.91 8.12
C GLU A 158 1.52 2.61 8.87
N ALA A 159 0.93 1.61 8.18
CA ALA A 159 0.59 0.31 8.76
C ALA A 159 1.83 -0.50 9.18
N VAL A 160 2.89 -0.56 8.36
CA VAL A 160 4.15 -1.20 8.77
C VAL A 160 4.83 -0.42 9.91
N GLY A 161 4.69 0.91 9.94
CA GLY A 161 5.14 1.78 11.03
C GLY A 161 4.46 1.48 12.37
N ASP A 162 3.24 0.97 12.34
CA ASP A 162 2.51 0.46 13.51
C ASP A 162 2.68 -1.06 13.72
N GLY A 163 3.50 -1.72 12.90
CA GLY A 163 3.81 -3.13 13.01
C GLY A 163 2.62 -4.03 12.71
N LEU A 164 1.73 -3.68 11.77
CA LEU A 164 0.66 -4.56 11.35
C LEU A 164 1.22 -5.66 10.44
N ALA A 165 0.67 -6.87 10.54
CA ALA A 165 0.83 -7.86 9.48
C ALA A 165 0.15 -7.34 8.20
N MET A 166 0.58 -7.82 7.04
CA MET A 166 0.19 -7.23 5.77
C MET A 166 -0.44 -8.28 4.84
N VAL A 167 -1.48 -7.91 4.10
CA VAL A 167 -1.98 -8.71 2.97
C VAL A 167 -2.37 -7.78 1.82
N GLY A 168 -2.08 -8.19 0.60
CA GLY A 168 -2.46 -7.40 -0.57
C GLY A 168 -2.34 -8.16 -1.87
N LEU A 169 -2.85 -7.55 -2.94
CA LEU A 169 -2.64 -8.05 -4.30
C LEU A 169 -1.19 -7.76 -4.73
N ASP A 170 -0.60 -8.67 -5.52
CA ASP A 170 0.73 -8.50 -6.08
C ASP A 170 0.71 -7.48 -7.23
N VAL A 171 0.68 -6.21 -6.86
CA VAL A 171 0.68 -5.09 -7.81
C VAL A 171 1.88 -4.18 -7.61
N ARG A 172 2.30 -3.50 -8.68
CA ARG A 172 3.34 -2.46 -8.65
C ARG A 172 2.78 -1.17 -8.02
N TYR A 173 3.52 -0.43 -7.25
CA TYR A 173 4.85 -0.68 -6.71
C TYR A 173 4.75 -0.84 -5.19
N GLY A 174 3.81 -0.10 -4.56
CA GLY A 174 3.68 0.05 -3.11
C GLY A 174 3.40 -1.25 -2.38
N ASN A 175 2.53 -2.13 -2.92
CA ASN A 175 2.27 -3.40 -2.26
C ASN A 175 3.56 -4.24 -2.13
N ARG A 176 4.34 -4.37 -3.21
CA ARG A 176 5.62 -5.09 -3.21
C ARG A 176 6.70 -4.44 -2.34
N LEU A 177 6.57 -3.12 -2.10
CA LEU A 177 7.51 -2.38 -1.28
C LEU A 177 7.34 -2.66 0.21
N PHE A 178 6.10 -2.87 0.66
CA PHE A 178 5.76 -2.99 2.08
C PHE A 178 5.27 -4.37 2.50
N ILE A 179 4.93 -5.25 1.55
CA ILE A 179 4.47 -6.60 1.83
C ILE A 179 5.52 -7.59 1.34
N HIS A 180 6.24 -8.18 2.26
CA HIS A 180 7.26 -9.17 1.99
C HIS A 180 6.69 -10.56 2.31
N PRO A 181 6.49 -11.42 1.29
CA PRO A 181 5.89 -12.75 1.48
C PRO A 181 6.64 -13.58 2.51
N ASP A 182 5.89 -14.21 3.42
CA ASP A 182 6.37 -15.04 4.52
C ASP A 182 7.25 -14.31 5.58
N GLU A 183 7.53 -13.01 5.39
CA GLU A 183 8.25 -12.17 6.34
C GLU A 183 7.29 -11.36 7.21
N ASN A 184 6.42 -10.52 6.60
CA ASN A 184 5.43 -9.71 7.30
C ASN A 184 4.00 -9.89 6.79
N GLY A 185 3.77 -10.79 5.84
CA GLY A 185 2.44 -11.03 5.30
C GLY A 185 2.43 -11.85 4.01
N TYR A 186 1.41 -11.63 3.18
CA TYR A 186 1.26 -12.31 1.90
C TYR A 186 0.87 -11.35 0.78
N LEU A 187 1.55 -11.50 -0.36
CA LEU A 187 1.10 -10.99 -1.65
C LEU A 187 0.33 -12.10 -2.37
N VAL A 188 -0.85 -11.79 -2.85
CA VAL A 188 -1.67 -12.70 -3.66
C VAL A 188 -1.49 -12.35 -5.12
N ASP A 189 -1.07 -13.32 -5.90
CA ASP A 189 -0.92 -13.18 -7.35
C ASP A 189 -2.16 -12.54 -7.95
N PHE A 190 -1.94 -11.52 -8.77
CA PHE A 190 -2.98 -10.77 -9.43
C PHE A 190 -2.61 -10.45 -10.87
N ASP A 191 -3.49 -10.87 -11.78
CA ASP A 191 -3.46 -10.50 -13.18
C ASP A 191 -4.78 -9.86 -13.59
N ILE A 192 -4.71 -8.62 -14.10
CA ILE A 192 -5.90 -7.82 -14.36
C ILE A 192 -6.80 -8.44 -15.45
N GLU A 193 -6.22 -9.13 -16.43
CA GLU A 193 -7.00 -9.68 -17.54
C GLU A 193 -7.74 -10.95 -17.14
N THR A 194 -7.07 -11.84 -16.44
CA THR A 194 -7.66 -13.13 -16.05
C THR A 194 -8.51 -13.05 -14.79
N ASP A 195 -8.10 -12.26 -13.78
CA ASP A 195 -8.81 -12.18 -12.51
C ASP A 195 -10.09 -11.34 -12.60
N PHE A 196 -10.15 -10.34 -13.49
CA PHE A 196 -11.40 -9.63 -13.73
C PHE A 196 -12.47 -10.50 -14.43
N GLN A 197 -12.06 -11.52 -15.16
CA GLN A 197 -12.97 -12.51 -15.75
C GLN A 197 -13.45 -13.53 -14.71
N ASN A 198 -12.69 -13.76 -13.62
CA ASN A 198 -13.02 -14.72 -12.58
C ASN A 198 -12.75 -14.19 -11.17
N LYS A 199 -13.46 -13.13 -10.80
CA LYS A 199 -13.31 -12.46 -9.49
C LYS A 199 -13.55 -13.40 -8.30
N ASP A 200 -14.39 -14.42 -8.44
CA ASP A 200 -14.65 -15.36 -7.34
C ASP A 200 -13.42 -16.18 -6.98
N LYS A 201 -12.65 -16.66 -7.96
CA LYS A 201 -11.37 -17.34 -7.71
C LYS A 201 -10.34 -16.42 -7.06
N LEU A 202 -10.29 -15.15 -7.47
CA LEU A 202 -9.44 -14.18 -6.80
C LEU A 202 -9.84 -14.01 -5.33
N CYS A 203 -11.14 -13.85 -5.06
CA CYS A 203 -11.65 -13.75 -3.69
C CYS A 203 -11.36 -15.01 -2.85
N GLU A 204 -11.34 -16.20 -3.46
CA GLU A 204 -10.95 -17.45 -2.78
C GLU A 204 -9.47 -17.47 -2.40
N ARG A 205 -8.57 -17.10 -3.34
CA ARG A 205 -7.12 -17.03 -3.06
C ARG A 205 -6.81 -16.00 -1.99
N THR A 206 -7.45 -14.84 -2.05
CA THR A 206 -7.26 -13.77 -1.07
C THR A 206 -7.84 -14.12 0.30
N ALA A 207 -9.00 -14.79 0.34
CA ALA A 207 -9.57 -15.31 1.58
C ALA A 207 -8.64 -16.34 2.24
N ALA A 208 -8.09 -17.28 1.46
CA ALA A 208 -7.12 -18.27 1.96
C ALA A 208 -5.86 -17.59 2.54
N ALA A 209 -5.34 -16.54 1.90
CA ALA A 209 -4.20 -15.80 2.43
C ALA A 209 -4.52 -15.09 3.75
N ILE A 210 -5.72 -14.50 3.87
CA ILE A 210 -6.20 -13.87 5.11
C ILE A 210 -6.33 -14.91 6.23
N VAL A 211 -6.98 -16.05 5.97
CA VAL A 211 -7.16 -17.11 6.96
C VAL A 211 -5.80 -17.62 7.43
N LYS A 212 -4.88 -17.91 6.49
CA LYS A 212 -3.53 -18.39 6.79
C LYS A 212 -2.77 -17.48 7.75
N ILE A 213 -2.95 -16.15 7.71
CA ILE A 213 -2.31 -15.20 8.64
C ILE A 213 -2.79 -15.44 10.08
N PHE A 214 -4.07 -15.74 10.27
CA PHE A 214 -4.69 -15.89 11.59
C PHE A 214 -4.67 -17.32 12.16
N GLU A 215 -4.15 -18.31 11.41
CA GLU A 215 -4.06 -19.70 11.88
C GLU A 215 -2.94 -19.95 12.89
N ASP A 216 -1.93 -19.06 12.94
CA ASP A 216 -0.72 -19.24 13.74
C ASP A 216 -0.33 -17.92 14.42
N ASP A 217 -0.56 -17.87 15.73
CA ASP A 217 -0.30 -16.67 16.56
C ASP A 217 1.20 -16.34 16.63
N ASP A 218 2.10 -17.33 16.61
CA ASP A 218 3.56 -17.10 16.63
C ASP A 218 4.04 -16.50 15.29
N ARG A 219 3.53 -17.00 14.17
CA ARG A 219 3.78 -16.43 12.85
C ARG A 219 3.24 -15.00 12.75
N LEU A 220 2.03 -14.76 13.21
CA LEU A 220 1.42 -13.42 13.21
C LEU A 220 2.26 -12.44 14.05
N LYS A 221 2.75 -12.87 15.22
CA LYS A 221 3.66 -12.07 16.04
C LYS A 221 4.96 -11.75 15.31
N LYS A 222 5.56 -12.73 14.64
CA LYS A 222 6.75 -12.51 13.81
C LYS A 222 6.49 -11.52 12.67
N PHE A 223 5.33 -11.59 12.02
CA PHE A 223 4.93 -10.64 10.99
C PHE A 223 4.86 -9.21 11.54
N HIS A 224 4.30 -9.03 12.75
CA HIS A 224 4.28 -7.72 13.41
C HIS A 224 5.70 -7.19 13.70
N GLU A 225 6.61 -8.04 14.18
CA GLU A 225 8.00 -7.67 14.46
C GLU A 225 8.74 -7.28 13.17
N ASN A 226 8.57 -8.04 12.10
CA ASN A 226 9.20 -7.77 10.81
C ASN A 226 8.66 -6.50 10.13
N SER A 227 7.37 -6.19 10.30
CA SER A 227 6.82 -4.91 9.82
C SER A 227 7.53 -3.71 10.47
N TYR A 228 7.82 -3.76 11.78
CA TYR A 228 8.62 -2.72 12.43
C TYR A 228 10.05 -2.65 11.88
N MET A 229 10.66 -3.78 11.48
CA MET A 229 11.99 -3.77 10.87
C MET A 229 11.97 -3.11 9.49
N ILE A 230 10.95 -3.41 8.67
CA ILE A 230 10.75 -2.74 7.38
C ILE A 230 10.54 -1.24 7.56
N ALA A 231 9.81 -0.83 8.60
CA ALA A 231 9.52 0.56 8.90
C ALA A 231 10.78 1.41 9.18
N GLU A 232 11.87 0.82 9.68
CA GLU A 232 13.12 1.56 9.97
C GLU A 232 13.72 2.22 8.73
N GLU A 233 13.53 1.65 7.54
CA GLU A 233 14.00 2.22 6.27
C GLU A 233 13.25 3.49 5.85
N TYR A 234 12.11 3.78 6.49
CA TYR A 234 11.22 4.89 6.19
C TYR A 234 11.15 5.93 7.32
N LYS A 235 12.06 5.88 8.28
CA LYS A 235 12.19 6.89 9.36
C LYS A 235 12.58 8.26 8.80
N GLU A 236 12.16 9.32 9.51
CA GLU A 236 12.41 10.72 9.11
C GLU A 236 13.89 10.95 8.77
N HIS A 237 14.81 10.58 9.66
CA HIS A 237 16.26 10.80 9.42
C HIS A 237 16.78 10.07 8.16
N VAL A 238 16.22 8.90 7.81
CA VAL A 238 16.61 8.14 6.61
C VAL A 238 16.14 8.88 5.37
N ILE A 239 14.88 9.33 5.36
CA ILE A 239 14.29 10.04 4.23
C ILE A 239 14.94 11.43 4.06
N GLU A 240 15.17 12.16 5.14
CA GLU A 240 15.90 13.43 5.14
C GLU A 240 17.31 13.27 4.57
N SER A 241 18.04 12.23 4.96
CA SER A 241 19.36 11.94 4.43
C SER A 241 19.35 11.72 2.92
N LYS A 242 18.35 11.02 2.37
CA LYS A 242 18.17 10.84 0.91
C LYS A 242 17.94 12.18 0.20
N TRP A 243 17.10 13.04 0.76
CA TRP A 243 16.85 14.38 0.22
C TRP A 243 18.10 15.25 0.28
N MET A 244 18.80 15.28 1.41
CA MET A 244 20.02 16.06 1.57
C MET A 244 21.10 15.63 0.58
N GLN A 245 21.26 14.31 0.35
CA GLN A 245 22.20 13.79 -0.65
C GLN A 245 21.81 14.23 -2.07
N LEU A 246 20.52 14.18 -2.43
CA LEU A 246 20.04 14.64 -3.73
C LEU A 246 20.34 16.14 -3.93
N ILE A 247 19.98 16.97 -2.94
CA ILE A 247 20.21 18.42 -2.98
C ILE A 247 21.70 18.72 -3.15
N LYS A 248 22.56 18.05 -2.37
CA LYS A 248 24.01 18.20 -2.50
C LYS A 248 24.50 17.86 -3.90
N ASN A 249 24.05 16.74 -4.47
CA ASN A 249 24.43 16.36 -5.83
C ASN A 249 24.00 17.40 -6.88
N ILE A 250 22.81 17.99 -6.72
CA ILE A 250 22.31 19.06 -7.61
C ILE A 250 23.19 20.31 -7.52
N LEU A 251 23.59 20.70 -6.32
CA LEU A 251 24.41 21.89 -6.07
C LEU A 251 25.86 21.68 -6.56
N ASP A 252 26.43 20.50 -6.35
CA ASP A 252 27.77 20.15 -6.80
C ASP A 252 27.88 20.10 -8.35
N LEU A 253 26.80 19.75 -9.05
CA LEU A 253 26.72 19.75 -10.51
C LEU A 253 26.48 21.14 -11.11
N ASN A 254 25.89 22.08 -10.37
CA ASN A 254 25.58 23.44 -10.79
C ASN A 254 26.11 24.51 -9.80
N PRO A 255 27.44 24.67 -9.65
CA PRO A 255 28.00 25.61 -8.67
C PRO A 255 27.62 27.08 -8.89
N SER A 256 27.22 27.44 -10.12
CA SER A 256 26.80 28.80 -10.49
C SER A 256 25.40 29.19 -9.98
N ASN A 257 24.60 28.24 -9.47
CA ASN A 257 23.26 28.51 -8.93
C ASN A 257 23.26 28.87 -7.43
N LEU A 258 24.44 28.99 -6.81
CA LEU A 258 24.63 29.34 -5.38
C LEU A 258 24.65 30.85 -5.10
N ILE A 259 24.21 31.70 -6.04
CA ILE A 259 24.06 33.13 -5.81
C ILE A 259 22.55 33.42 -5.64
N LEU A 260 22.08 33.28 -4.43
CA LEU A 260 20.90 33.96 -3.89
C LEU A 260 21.32 34.87 -2.77
#